data_323ab5b72d5bdd7561738f6f1930b5b7
#
_entry.id   323ab5b72d5bdd7561738f6f1930b5b7
#
_cell.length_a   1.000
_cell.length_b   1.000
_cell.length_c   1.000
_cell.angle_alpha   90.00
_cell.angle_beta   90.00
_cell.angle_gamma   90.00
#
_symmetry.space_group_name_H-M   'P 1'
#
loop_
_entity.id
_entity.type
_entity.pdbx_description
1 polymer ?
#
loop_
_entity_poly.entity_id
_entity_poly.type
_entity_poly.pdbx_seq_one_letter_code
_entity_poly.pdbx_strand_id
1 'polypeptide(L)'
;MRPGTLAVQLYSVIDALEADRPGTLARLAALGFRHVEPFALGLWNTPPDELAATARALRADLDEAGLGVSSVHIAVSADGQAAAVEICRILGTDTAFVPIPWLVDGFDERSLESHDGVRAFAGRLNEAAREMAGAGIRLGYHNHHFEWARLPGGAHAFDVLWDRLDPEVLAEVDVYWAAVAGQDPAEVLKRLGERAVTAHLKDGPATLDTAQTPIGTGDIDIPAALRAGTHLRWHITEIDRTEADRFELLAANRQALLAGGLTVL
;
A
#
# COMPACT_ATOMS: atom_id res chain seq x y z
N MET A 1 1.57 17.06 15.38
CA MET A 1 1.63 15.92 14.45
C MET A 1 3.03 15.34 14.50
N ARG A 2 3.16 14.01 14.57
CA ARG A 2 4.47 13.38 14.39
C ARG A 2 4.72 13.25 12.89
N PRO A 3 5.94 13.50 12.39
CA PRO A 3 6.26 13.20 10.99
C PRO A 3 6.14 11.69 10.74
N GLY A 4 5.67 11.32 9.57
CA GLY A 4 5.65 9.91 9.15
C GLY A 4 7.03 9.45 8.68
N THR A 5 7.31 8.17 8.82
CA THR A 5 8.57 7.58 8.37
C THR A 5 8.49 7.24 6.87
N LEU A 6 9.54 7.58 6.12
CA LEU A 6 9.62 7.34 4.69
C LEU A 6 9.88 5.85 4.39
N ALA A 7 9.12 5.30 3.44
CA ALA A 7 9.39 4.02 2.81
C ALA A 7 9.19 4.12 1.29
N VAL A 8 9.56 3.06 0.57
CA VAL A 8 9.33 2.93 -0.86
C VAL A 8 8.61 1.61 -1.15
N GLN A 9 7.53 1.67 -1.94
CA GLN A 9 6.85 0.47 -2.43
C GLN A 9 7.70 -0.20 -3.50
N LEU A 10 8.01 -1.48 -3.33
CA LEU A 10 8.90 -2.22 -4.23
C LEU A 10 8.33 -2.43 -5.63
N TYR A 11 7.01 -2.35 -5.80
CA TYR A 11 6.39 -2.34 -7.13
C TYR A 11 6.97 -1.25 -8.06
N SER A 12 7.38 -0.13 -7.48
CA SER A 12 8.00 0.98 -8.21
C SER A 12 9.19 0.56 -9.07
N VAL A 13 9.89 -0.50 -8.71
CA VAL A 13 11.11 -0.99 -9.37
C VAL A 13 11.04 -2.48 -9.72
N ILE A 14 9.83 -3.00 -9.96
CA ILE A 14 9.59 -4.43 -10.15
C ILE A 14 10.46 -5.06 -11.24
N ASP A 15 10.61 -4.42 -12.40
CA ASP A 15 11.43 -4.93 -13.50
C ASP A 15 12.90 -5.08 -13.11
N ALA A 16 13.41 -4.10 -12.33
CA ALA A 16 14.78 -4.14 -11.83
C ALA A 16 14.97 -5.22 -10.74
N LEU A 17 13.96 -5.42 -9.88
CA LEU A 17 13.96 -6.49 -8.87
C LEU A 17 13.94 -7.88 -9.50
N GLU A 18 13.17 -8.06 -10.56
CA GLU A 18 13.14 -9.33 -11.32
C GLU A 18 14.49 -9.62 -12.00
N ALA A 19 15.16 -8.59 -12.50
CA ALA A 19 16.46 -8.73 -13.15
C ALA A 19 17.62 -8.95 -12.16
N ASP A 20 17.66 -8.18 -11.07
CA ASP A 20 18.71 -8.22 -10.03
C ASP A 20 18.17 -7.66 -8.71
N ARG A 21 17.57 -8.53 -7.89
CA ARG A 21 16.99 -8.11 -6.61
C ARG A 21 18.02 -7.55 -5.62
N PRO A 22 19.15 -8.21 -5.34
CA PRO A 22 20.16 -7.67 -4.41
C PRO A 22 20.71 -6.32 -4.86
N GLY A 23 21.09 -6.18 -6.13
CA GLY A 23 21.60 -4.92 -6.68
C GLY A 23 20.56 -3.80 -6.64
N THR A 24 19.28 -4.11 -6.91
CA THR A 24 18.18 -3.15 -6.84
C THR A 24 17.95 -2.65 -5.42
N LEU A 25 17.93 -3.55 -4.42
CA LEU A 25 17.79 -3.18 -3.01
C LEU A 25 18.98 -2.35 -2.52
N ALA A 26 20.19 -2.72 -2.89
CA ALA A 26 21.39 -1.92 -2.61
C ALA A 26 21.31 -0.52 -3.23
N ARG A 27 20.77 -0.39 -4.46
CA ARG A 27 20.56 0.91 -5.12
C ARG A 27 19.53 1.76 -4.37
N LEU A 28 18.41 1.18 -3.90
CA LEU A 28 17.43 1.90 -3.07
C LEU A 28 18.05 2.38 -1.75
N ALA A 29 18.85 1.54 -1.09
CA ALA A 29 19.58 1.93 0.13
C ALA A 29 20.59 3.05 -0.14
N ALA A 30 21.30 3.02 -1.28
CA ALA A 30 22.23 4.07 -1.71
C ALA A 30 21.53 5.39 -2.02
N LEU A 31 20.29 5.37 -2.52
CA LEU A 31 19.43 6.55 -2.65
C LEU A 31 19.00 7.12 -1.29
N GLY A 32 19.26 6.40 -0.21
CA GLY A 32 19.00 6.84 1.16
C GLY A 32 17.64 6.41 1.71
N PHE A 33 16.95 5.46 1.08
CA PHE A 33 15.81 4.79 1.71
C PHE A 33 16.31 3.90 2.87
N ARG A 34 15.47 3.76 3.89
CA ARG A 34 15.73 2.89 5.05
C ARG A 34 14.68 1.81 5.22
N HIS A 35 13.50 2.01 4.61
CA HIS A 35 12.38 1.08 4.70
C HIS A 35 11.77 0.87 3.32
N VAL A 36 11.27 -0.33 3.11
CA VAL A 36 10.54 -0.71 1.91
C VAL A 36 9.19 -1.32 2.30
N GLU A 37 8.27 -1.31 1.37
CA GLU A 37 7.08 -2.11 1.41
C GLU A 37 7.17 -3.18 0.32
N PRO A 38 7.34 -4.45 0.69
CA PRO A 38 7.31 -5.53 -0.27
C PRO A 38 5.92 -5.69 -0.89
N PHE A 39 5.92 -5.80 -2.18
CA PHE A 39 4.79 -6.18 -2.99
C PHE A 39 5.05 -7.61 -3.46
N ALA A 40 4.20 -8.51 -3.15
CA ALA A 40 4.01 -9.89 -3.63
C ALA A 40 5.10 -10.54 -4.51
N LEU A 41 6.36 -10.20 -4.40
CA LEU A 41 7.50 -10.63 -5.21
C LEU A 41 7.51 -12.14 -5.47
N GLY A 42 6.68 -12.58 -6.41
CA GLY A 42 6.39 -13.98 -6.67
C GLY A 42 5.43 -14.63 -5.66
N LEU A 43 4.94 -13.93 -4.64
CA LEU A 43 4.06 -14.49 -3.62
C LEU A 43 2.72 -14.94 -4.20
N TRP A 44 2.16 -14.23 -5.17
CA TRP A 44 0.89 -14.61 -5.81
C TRP A 44 0.97 -15.83 -6.71
N ASN A 45 2.11 -16.00 -7.38
CA ASN A 45 2.35 -17.11 -8.30
C ASN A 45 3.19 -18.21 -7.65
N THR A 46 3.55 -18.05 -6.37
CA THR A 46 4.38 -19.00 -5.66
C THR A 46 3.47 -20.00 -4.92
N PRO A 47 3.68 -21.32 -5.06
CA PRO A 47 2.94 -22.31 -4.32
C PRO A 47 3.03 -22.06 -2.80
N PRO A 48 1.98 -22.37 -2.03
CA PRO A 48 1.94 -22.08 -0.58
C PRO A 48 3.11 -22.64 0.22
N ASP A 49 3.65 -23.79 -0.16
CA ASP A 49 4.81 -24.42 0.44
C ASP A 49 6.14 -23.70 0.15
N GLU A 50 6.20 -22.92 -0.92
CA GLU A 50 7.37 -22.11 -1.31
C GLU A 50 7.32 -20.67 -0.79
N LEU A 51 6.15 -20.18 -0.38
CA LEU A 51 5.96 -18.78 0.05
C LEU A 51 6.92 -18.37 1.16
N ALA A 52 7.06 -19.19 2.19
CA ALA A 52 7.95 -18.90 3.31
C ALA A 52 9.43 -18.90 2.90
N ALA A 53 9.82 -19.75 1.93
CA ALA A 53 11.20 -19.75 1.40
C ALA A 53 11.47 -18.47 0.62
N THR A 54 10.54 -18.03 -0.21
CA THR A 54 10.62 -16.77 -0.96
C THR A 54 10.73 -15.57 -0.02
N ALA A 55 9.91 -15.53 1.04
CA ALA A 55 9.96 -14.47 2.04
C ALA A 55 11.30 -14.44 2.79
N ARG A 56 11.86 -15.60 3.16
CA ARG A 56 13.19 -15.70 3.80
C ARG A 56 14.30 -15.22 2.87
N ALA A 57 14.27 -15.57 1.59
CA ALA A 57 15.24 -15.11 0.62
C ALA A 57 15.17 -13.57 0.46
N LEU A 58 13.96 -13.01 0.36
CA LEU A 58 13.78 -11.55 0.33
C LEU A 58 14.31 -10.89 1.61
N ARG A 59 14.01 -11.45 2.79
CA ARG A 59 14.48 -10.91 4.07
C ARG A 59 16.02 -10.89 4.13
N ALA A 60 16.68 -11.93 3.67
CA ALA A 60 18.14 -11.99 3.63
C ALA A 60 18.73 -10.87 2.75
N ASP A 61 18.17 -10.64 1.56
CA ASP A 61 18.63 -9.58 0.66
C ASP A 61 18.34 -8.17 1.24
N LEU A 62 17.22 -8.00 1.95
CA LEU A 62 16.89 -6.76 2.65
C LEU A 62 17.85 -6.50 3.82
N ASP A 63 18.22 -7.53 4.57
CA ASP A 63 19.21 -7.43 5.67
C ASP A 63 20.59 -7.03 5.14
N GLU A 64 21.03 -7.63 4.02
CA GLU A 64 22.30 -7.27 3.37
C GLU A 64 22.31 -5.81 2.89
N ALA A 65 21.17 -5.33 2.37
CA ALA A 65 21.01 -3.94 1.95
C ALA A 65 20.81 -2.96 3.12
N GLY A 66 20.57 -3.44 4.35
CA GLY A 66 20.27 -2.61 5.52
C GLY A 66 18.90 -1.95 5.46
N LEU A 67 17.91 -2.63 4.84
CA LEU A 67 16.54 -2.13 4.67
C LEU A 67 15.55 -2.80 5.63
N GLY A 68 14.80 -1.99 6.38
CA GLY A 68 13.65 -2.42 7.15
C GLY A 68 12.40 -2.56 6.29
N VAL A 69 11.36 -3.16 6.87
CA VAL A 69 10.04 -3.32 6.24
C VAL A 69 9.01 -2.49 7.00
N SER A 70 8.27 -1.63 6.29
CA SER A 70 7.18 -0.81 6.85
C SER A 70 5.92 -1.64 7.05
N SER A 71 5.49 -2.29 6.02
CA SER A 71 4.27 -3.07 5.83
C SER A 71 4.50 -4.02 4.65
N VAL A 72 3.54 -4.88 4.35
CA VAL A 72 3.63 -5.78 3.20
C VAL A 72 2.26 -5.96 2.55
N HIS A 73 2.22 -5.99 1.22
CA HIS A 73 1.02 -6.37 0.48
C HIS A 73 0.88 -7.90 0.44
N ILE A 74 -0.29 -8.39 0.82
CA ILE A 74 -0.61 -9.83 0.93
C ILE A 74 -1.91 -10.18 0.21
N ALA A 75 -2.09 -11.47 -0.03
CA ALA A 75 -3.36 -12.06 -0.41
C ALA A 75 -4.09 -12.62 0.84
N VAL A 76 -5.41 -12.68 0.78
CA VAL A 76 -6.28 -13.30 1.80
C VAL A 76 -6.81 -14.61 1.26
N SER A 77 -6.37 -15.73 1.83
CA SER A 77 -6.76 -17.08 1.42
C SER A 77 -8.04 -17.54 2.11
N ALA A 78 -8.86 -18.30 1.40
CA ALA A 78 -10.04 -18.98 1.97
C ALA A 78 -9.66 -20.04 3.01
N ASP A 79 -8.47 -20.65 2.88
CA ASP A 79 -7.96 -21.70 3.78
C ASP A 79 -7.34 -21.14 5.08
N GLY A 80 -7.48 -19.84 5.33
CA GLY A 80 -6.95 -19.17 6.53
C GLY A 80 -5.69 -18.33 6.26
N GLN A 81 -5.23 -17.59 7.28
CA GLN A 81 -4.19 -16.58 7.11
C GLN A 81 -2.81 -17.00 7.63
N ALA A 82 -2.59 -18.27 7.91
CA ALA A 82 -1.34 -18.76 8.49
C ALA A 82 -0.10 -18.41 7.63
N ALA A 83 -0.20 -18.54 6.31
CA ALA A 83 0.89 -18.19 5.39
C ALA A 83 1.18 -16.68 5.39
N ALA A 84 0.15 -15.84 5.36
CA ALA A 84 0.30 -14.38 5.43
C ALA A 84 0.94 -13.94 6.77
N VAL A 85 0.53 -14.56 7.88
CA VAL A 85 1.12 -14.32 9.20
C VAL A 85 2.60 -14.72 9.22
N GLU A 86 2.95 -15.86 8.64
CA GLU A 86 4.35 -16.33 8.56
C GLU A 86 5.20 -15.37 7.72
N ILE A 87 4.70 -14.90 6.58
CA ILE A 87 5.35 -13.89 5.73
C ILE A 87 5.64 -12.62 6.54
N CYS A 88 4.64 -12.08 7.25
CA CYS A 88 4.83 -10.89 8.08
C CYS A 88 5.92 -11.08 9.14
N ARG A 89 5.94 -12.24 9.80
CA ARG A 89 6.96 -12.56 10.81
C ARG A 89 8.35 -12.67 10.22
N ILE A 90 8.49 -13.33 9.08
CA ILE A 90 9.77 -13.47 8.37
C ILE A 90 10.27 -12.10 7.93
N LEU A 91 9.41 -11.26 7.38
CA LEU A 91 9.78 -9.93 6.90
C LEU A 91 9.98 -8.92 8.05
N GLY A 92 9.52 -9.24 9.26
CA GLY A 92 9.72 -8.40 10.44
C GLY A 92 8.77 -7.21 10.52
N THR A 93 7.53 -7.35 9.99
CA THR A 93 6.48 -6.34 10.11
C THR A 93 5.26 -6.89 10.86
N ASP A 94 4.55 -6.02 11.55
CA ASP A 94 3.27 -6.32 12.22
C ASP A 94 2.06 -5.85 11.43
N THR A 95 2.26 -5.33 10.21
CA THR A 95 1.21 -4.68 9.42
C THR A 95 1.23 -5.18 7.99
N ALA A 96 0.05 -5.58 7.50
CA ALA A 96 -0.14 -6.03 6.13
C ALA A 96 -1.37 -5.37 5.51
N PHE A 97 -1.35 -5.16 4.20
CA PHE A 97 -2.46 -4.62 3.44
C PHE A 97 -2.86 -5.52 2.30
N VAL A 98 -4.16 -5.61 2.04
CA VAL A 98 -4.70 -6.19 0.81
C VAL A 98 -4.82 -5.06 -0.20
N PRO A 99 -4.09 -5.11 -1.34
CA PRO A 99 -4.08 -3.98 -2.26
C PRO A 99 -5.26 -3.97 -3.25
N ILE A 100 -5.88 -5.12 -3.51
CA ILE A 100 -6.91 -5.26 -4.55
C ILE A 100 -7.88 -6.39 -4.22
N PRO A 101 -9.17 -6.31 -4.64
CA PRO A 101 -10.16 -7.32 -4.30
C PRO A 101 -9.81 -8.74 -4.78
N TRP A 102 -9.24 -8.89 -5.96
CA TRP A 102 -8.91 -10.22 -6.53
C TRP A 102 -7.70 -10.91 -5.88
N LEU A 103 -7.12 -10.30 -4.84
CA LEU A 103 -6.22 -10.96 -3.90
C LEU A 103 -6.92 -11.49 -2.65
N VAL A 104 -8.22 -11.45 -2.65
CA VAL A 104 -9.06 -12.12 -1.64
C VAL A 104 -9.79 -13.25 -2.34
N ASP A 105 -9.52 -14.48 -1.92
CA ASP A 105 -10.14 -15.65 -2.55
C ASP A 105 -11.67 -15.54 -2.59
N GLY A 106 -12.22 -15.77 -3.79
CA GLY A 106 -13.65 -15.68 -4.04
C GLY A 106 -14.13 -14.29 -4.45
N PHE A 107 -13.23 -13.31 -4.61
CA PHE A 107 -13.55 -11.95 -5.02
C PHE A 107 -12.78 -11.55 -6.29
N ASP A 108 -13.31 -10.56 -6.99
CA ASP A 108 -12.78 -9.97 -8.20
C ASP A 108 -13.01 -8.45 -8.24
N GLU A 109 -12.63 -7.78 -9.31
CA GLU A 109 -12.84 -6.33 -9.49
C GLU A 109 -14.32 -5.93 -9.47
N ARG A 110 -15.23 -6.86 -9.88
CA ARG A 110 -16.68 -6.63 -9.91
C ARG A 110 -17.34 -6.75 -8.54
N SER A 111 -16.62 -7.27 -7.57
CA SER A 111 -17.11 -7.47 -6.20
C SER A 111 -17.50 -6.14 -5.52
N LEU A 112 -16.99 -5.02 -6.02
CA LEU A 112 -17.33 -3.68 -5.54
C LEU A 112 -18.43 -2.98 -6.36
N GLU A 113 -19.08 -3.64 -7.33
CA GLU A 113 -20.13 -3.05 -8.17
C GLU A 113 -21.55 -3.12 -7.55
N SER A 114 -21.70 -3.81 -6.42
CA SER A 114 -23.01 -3.99 -5.74
C SER A 114 -22.89 -3.90 -4.22
N HIS A 115 -23.98 -3.49 -3.56
CA HIS A 115 -24.05 -3.46 -2.10
C HIS A 115 -23.81 -4.83 -1.45
N ASP A 116 -24.28 -5.90 -2.09
CA ASP A 116 -24.09 -7.26 -1.57
C ASP A 116 -22.65 -7.72 -1.75
N GLY A 117 -22.03 -7.41 -2.87
CA GLY A 117 -20.61 -7.68 -3.12
C GLY A 117 -19.71 -6.93 -2.13
N VAL A 118 -19.92 -5.62 -1.95
CA VAL A 118 -19.16 -4.82 -0.97
C VAL A 118 -19.34 -5.38 0.45
N ARG A 119 -20.58 -5.78 0.82
CA ARG A 119 -20.85 -6.37 2.14
C ARG A 119 -20.12 -7.69 2.34
N ALA A 120 -20.15 -8.56 1.33
CA ALA A 120 -19.45 -9.85 1.38
C ALA A 120 -17.94 -9.66 1.48
N PHE A 121 -17.38 -8.74 0.68
CA PHE A 121 -15.97 -8.38 0.70
C PHE A 121 -15.52 -7.83 2.06
N ALA A 122 -16.26 -6.87 2.62
CA ALA A 122 -16.00 -6.35 3.96
C ALA A 122 -16.05 -7.44 5.03
N GLY A 123 -17.04 -8.34 4.96
CA GLY A 123 -17.16 -9.48 5.87
C GLY A 123 -15.91 -10.37 5.83
N ARG A 124 -15.40 -10.67 4.64
CA ARG A 124 -14.20 -11.50 4.47
C ARG A 124 -12.94 -10.82 5.00
N LEU A 125 -12.78 -9.51 4.74
CA LEU A 125 -11.66 -8.75 5.30
C LEU A 125 -11.71 -8.68 6.83
N ASN A 126 -12.90 -8.49 7.43
CA ASN A 126 -13.08 -8.49 8.88
C ASN A 126 -12.72 -9.85 9.51
N GLU A 127 -13.08 -10.97 8.87
CA GLU A 127 -12.69 -12.30 9.32
C GLU A 127 -11.18 -12.50 9.29
N ALA A 128 -10.54 -12.16 8.16
CA ALA A 128 -9.09 -12.23 8.01
C ALA A 128 -8.35 -11.33 9.02
N ALA A 129 -8.86 -10.12 9.25
CA ALA A 129 -8.26 -9.19 10.21
C ALA A 129 -8.31 -9.75 11.64
N ARG A 130 -9.43 -10.36 12.05
CA ARG A 130 -9.55 -10.98 13.38
C ARG A 130 -8.62 -12.21 13.54
N GLU A 131 -8.49 -13.03 12.50
CA GLU A 131 -7.58 -14.17 12.50
C GLU A 131 -6.12 -13.71 12.64
N MET A 132 -5.70 -12.72 11.82
CA MET A 132 -4.34 -12.18 11.85
C MET A 132 -4.03 -11.45 13.16
N ALA A 133 -5.01 -10.73 13.74
CA ALA A 133 -4.87 -10.06 15.02
C ALA A 133 -4.56 -11.04 16.16
N GLY A 134 -5.14 -12.24 16.12
CA GLY A 134 -4.81 -13.34 17.06
C GLY A 134 -3.33 -13.75 17.02
N ALA A 135 -2.64 -13.46 15.92
CA ALA A 135 -1.21 -13.71 15.72
C ALA A 135 -0.34 -12.47 15.93
N GLY A 136 -0.94 -11.32 16.29
CA GLY A 136 -0.27 -10.04 16.51
C GLY A 136 -0.02 -9.24 15.22
N ILE A 137 -0.67 -9.61 14.11
CA ILE A 137 -0.56 -8.90 12.82
C ILE A 137 -1.83 -8.10 12.57
N ARG A 138 -1.68 -6.85 12.16
CA ARG A 138 -2.78 -5.96 11.80
C ARG A 138 -3.00 -5.99 10.30
N LEU A 139 -4.23 -6.26 9.88
CA LEU A 139 -4.63 -6.23 8.50
C LEU A 139 -5.26 -4.88 8.15
N GLY A 140 -4.98 -4.41 6.95
CA GLY A 140 -5.64 -3.25 6.34
C GLY A 140 -5.99 -3.47 4.89
N TYR A 141 -6.56 -2.44 4.29
CA TYR A 141 -6.91 -2.39 2.88
C TYR A 141 -6.31 -1.15 2.23
N HIS A 142 -5.78 -1.32 1.02
CA HIS A 142 -5.24 -0.26 0.17
C HIS A 142 -6.23 0.03 -0.95
N ASN A 143 -6.45 1.30 -1.24
CA ASN A 143 -7.36 1.69 -2.31
C ASN A 143 -6.64 1.98 -3.64
N HIS A 144 -7.38 1.74 -4.72
CA HIS A 144 -7.15 2.31 -6.03
C HIS A 144 -8.26 3.31 -6.36
N HIS A 145 -8.54 3.54 -7.66
CA HIS A 145 -9.60 4.44 -8.11
C HIS A 145 -10.97 3.75 -8.20
N PHE A 146 -11.00 2.45 -8.43
CA PHE A 146 -12.23 1.70 -8.70
C PHE A 146 -13.12 1.51 -7.47
N GLU A 147 -12.59 1.65 -6.25
CA GLU A 147 -13.40 1.63 -5.03
C GLU A 147 -14.42 2.79 -4.97
N TRP A 148 -14.20 3.85 -5.73
CA TRP A 148 -15.18 4.94 -5.84
C TRP A 148 -16.24 4.72 -6.92
N ALA A 149 -16.37 3.48 -7.46
CA ALA A 149 -17.51 3.11 -8.29
C ALA A 149 -18.83 3.44 -7.60
N ARG A 150 -19.81 3.97 -8.37
CA ARG A 150 -21.12 4.29 -7.82
C ARG A 150 -22.00 3.06 -7.77
N LEU A 151 -22.47 2.75 -6.57
CA LEU A 151 -23.42 1.69 -6.33
C LEU A 151 -24.86 2.13 -6.69
N PRO A 152 -25.80 1.18 -6.88
CA PRO A 152 -27.22 1.49 -6.96
C PRO A 152 -27.67 2.36 -5.77
N GLY A 153 -28.28 3.51 -6.05
CA GLY A 153 -28.62 4.50 -5.01
C GLY A 153 -27.60 5.64 -4.85
N GLY A 154 -26.45 5.59 -5.57
CA GLY A 154 -25.53 6.71 -5.74
C GLY A 154 -24.40 6.82 -4.72
N ALA A 155 -24.37 5.97 -3.71
CA ALA A 155 -23.23 5.88 -2.78
C ALA A 155 -21.98 5.35 -3.49
N HIS A 156 -20.77 5.75 -3.07
CA HIS A 156 -19.55 5.13 -3.53
C HIS A 156 -19.31 3.79 -2.81
N ALA A 157 -18.78 2.80 -3.52
CA ALA A 157 -18.44 1.52 -2.91
C ALA A 157 -17.40 1.69 -1.79
N PHE A 158 -16.44 2.61 -1.93
CA PHE A 158 -15.49 2.99 -0.88
C PHE A 158 -16.19 3.36 0.43
N ASP A 159 -17.20 4.22 0.37
CA ASP A 159 -17.90 4.67 1.55
C ASP A 159 -18.62 3.52 2.25
N VAL A 160 -19.32 2.70 1.47
CA VAL A 160 -20.04 1.52 1.98
C VAL A 160 -19.09 0.48 2.54
N LEU A 161 -17.90 0.29 1.91
CA LEU A 161 -16.86 -0.62 2.38
C LEU A 161 -16.36 -0.18 3.77
N TRP A 162 -15.92 1.08 3.90
CA TRP A 162 -15.36 1.58 5.15
C TRP A 162 -16.38 1.67 6.30
N ASP A 163 -17.66 1.84 6.00
CA ASP A 163 -18.75 1.78 6.97
C ASP A 163 -19.03 0.35 7.48
N ARG A 164 -18.55 -0.68 6.75
CA ARG A 164 -18.75 -2.12 7.04
C ARG A 164 -17.52 -2.81 7.61
N LEU A 165 -16.36 -2.27 7.36
CA LEU A 165 -15.12 -2.79 7.92
C LEU A 165 -15.06 -2.52 9.42
N ASP A 166 -14.64 -3.54 10.18
CA ASP A 166 -14.41 -3.42 11.62
C ASP A 166 -13.39 -2.30 11.89
N PRO A 167 -13.49 -1.58 13.02
CA PRO A 167 -12.60 -0.44 13.33
C PRO A 167 -11.11 -0.79 13.34
N GLU A 168 -10.76 -2.03 13.60
CA GLU A 168 -9.40 -2.55 13.66
C GLU A 168 -8.76 -2.72 12.27
N VAL A 169 -9.56 -2.79 11.20
CA VAL A 169 -9.04 -2.88 9.83
C VAL A 169 -8.44 -1.52 9.44
N LEU A 170 -7.16 -1.52 9.15
CA LEU A 170 -6.38 -0.32 8.86
C LEU A 170 -6.60 0.17 7.42
N ALA A 171 -6.29 1.43 7.19
CA ALA A 171 -6.28 2.02 5.86
C ALA A 171 -4.85 2.39 5.44
N GLU A 172 -4.48 1.96 4.26
CA GLU A 172 -3.39 2.48 3.48
C GLU A 172 -3.98 3.32 2.35
N VAL A 173 -3.90 4.63 2.50
CA VAL A 173 -4.55 5.54 1.55
C VAL A 173 -3.60 5.86 0.40
N ASP A 174 -3.98 5.46 -0.80
CA ASP A 174 -3.33 5.96 -2.00
C ASP A 174 -3.94 7.30 -2.39
N VAL A 175 -3.15 8.36 -2.20
CA VAL A 175 -3.60 9.73 -2.44
C VAL A 175 -3.78 10.04 -3.93
N TYR A 176 -2.97 9.41 -4.79
CA TYR A 176 -3.05 9.60 -6.24
C TYR A 176 -4.32 8.94 -6.81
N TRP A 177 -4.56 7.69 -6.45
CA TRP A 177 -5.76 6.98 -6.91
C TRP A 177 -7.06 7.56 -6.34
N ALA A 178 -7.03 8.13 -5.13
CA ALA A 178 -8.16 8.90 -4.62
C ALA A 178 -8.45 10.14 -5.50
N ALA A 179 -7.41 10.89 -5.88
CA ALA A 179 -7.54 12.04 -6.76
C ALA A 179 -7.99 11.65 -8.17
N VAL A 180 -7.46 10.55 -8.75
CA VAL A 180 -7.94 9.98 -10.02
C VAL A 180 -9.43 9.68 -9.99
N ALA A 181 -9.94 9.22 -8.84
CA ALA A 181 -11.37 9.00 -8.61
C ALA A 181 -12.17 10.29 -8.37
N GLY A 182 -11.54 11.46 -8.46
CA GLY A 182 -12.17 12.76 -8.24
C GLY A 182 -12.41 13.09 -6.77
N GLN A 183 -11.71 12.44 -5.85
CA GLN A 183 -11.79 12.70 -4.42
C GLN A 183 -10.67 13.64 -3.97
N ASP A 184 -10.92 14.41 -2.90
CA ASP A 184 -9.86 15.14 -2.21
C ASP A 184 -9.14 14.18 -1.24
N PRO A 185 -7.83 13.88 -1.47
CA PRO A 185 -7.09 12.96 -0.60
C PRO A 185 -7.02 13.41 0.86
N ALA A 186 -7.02 14.74 1.11
CA ALA A 186 -7.01 15.26 2.47
C ALA A 186 -8.33 14.96 3.21
N GLU A 187 -9.47 15.07 2.53
CA GLU A 187 -10.77 14.72 3.11
C GLU A 187 -10.92 13.20 3.29
N VAL A 188 -10.37 12.38 2.37
CA VAL A 188 -10.33 10.91 2.53
C VAL A 188 -9.55 10.53 3.80
N LEU A 189 -8.34 11.06 3.97
CA LEU A 189 -7.49 10.80 5.15
C LEU A 189 -8.15 11.27 6.45
N LYS A 190 -8.76 12.46 6.43
CA LYS A 190 -9.47 13.00 7.58
C LYS A 190 -10.68 12.13 7.99
N ARG A 191 -11.45 11.65 7.01
CA ARG A 191 -12.60 10.76 7.24
C ARG A 191 -12.18 9.43 7.84
N LEU A 192 -11.10 8.82 7.35
CA LEU A 192 -10.59 7.55 7.86
C LEU A 192 -9.93 7.69 9.25
N GLY A 193 -9.42 8.87 9.59
CA GLY A 193 -8.92 9.21 10.92
C GLY A 193 -7.84 8.25 11.40
N GLU A 194 -8.05 7.64 12.58
CA GLU A 194 -7.09 6.74 13.23
C GLU A 194 -6.82 5.45 12.45
N ARG A 195 -7.70 5.07 11.52
CA ARG A 195 -7.52 3.90 10.66
C ARG A 195 -6.48 4.13 9.58
N ALA A 196 -6.30 5.39 9.11
CA ALA A 196 -5.32 5.76 8.10
C ALA A 196 -3.92 5.83 8.72
N VAL A 197 -3.19 4.72 8.68
CA VAL A 197 -1.85 4.60 9.28
C VAL A 197 -0.72 4.67 8.26
N THR A 198 -1.04 4.49 6.98
CA THR A 198 -0.09 4.50 5.87
C THR A 198 -0.69 5.28 4.70
N ALA A 199 0.15 5.98 3.95
CA ALA A 199 -0.25 6.61 2.70
C ALA A 199 0.76 6.30 1.60
N HIS A 200 0.25 5.89 0.42
CA HIS A 200 1.00 5.87 -0.82
C HIS A 200 0.99 7.25 -1.45
N LEU A 201 2.19 7.75 -1.70
CA LEU A 201 2.43 9.12 -2.15
C LEU A 201 3.02 9.10 -3.57
N LYS A 202 2.21 9.56 -4.49
CA LYS A 202 2.51 9.71 -5.91
C LYS A 202 1.99 11.07 -6.37
N ASP A 203 2.57 11.62 -7.43
CA ASP A 203 2.13 12.88 -8.02
C ASP A 203 2.08 12.77 -9.55
N GLY A 204 1.32 13.65 -10.16
CA GLY A 204 1.10 13.69 -11.60
C GLY A 204 -0.25 14.33 -11.93
N PRO A 205 -0.73 14.19 -13.18
CA PRO A 205 -1.97 14.83 -13.64
C PRO A 205 -3.27 14.25 -13.07
N ALA A 206 -3.24 13.31 -12.13
CA ALA A 206 -4.39 12.66 -11.51
C ALA A 206 -5.39 12.06 -12.53
N THR A 207 -4.89 11.37 -13.54
CA THR A 207 -5.68 10.66 -14.55
C THR A 207 -5.20 9.23 -14.73
N LEU A 208 -6.09 8.34 -15.20
CA LEU A 208 -5.85 6.89 -15.25
C LEU A 208 -4.58 6.48 -16.03
N ASP A 209 -4.34 7.11 -17.17
CA ASP A 209 -3.37 6.63 -18.15
C ASP A 209 -2.14 7.51 -18.32
N THR A 210 -1.95 8.47 -17.42
CA THR A 210 -0.81 9.40 -17.50
C THR A 210 0.37 8.99 -16.64
N ALA A 211 1.55 9.35 -17.11
CA ALA A 211 2.79 9.16 -16.38
C ALA A 211 2.81 9.98 -15.10
N GLN A 212 3.28 9.39 -14.01
CA GLN A 212 3.54 10.08 -12.76
C GLN A 212 4.82 10.93 -12.87
N THR A 213 4.82 12.04 -12.15
CA THR A 213 5.87 13.04 -12.14
C THR A 213 6.46 13.21 -10.73
N PRO A 214 7.56 13.95 -10.56
CA PRO A 214 8.11 14.20 -9.22
C PRO A 214 7.08 14.86 -8.29
N ILE A 215 7.04 14.39 -7.05
CA ILE A 215 6.19 14.98 -6.01
C ILE A 215 6.41 16.49 -5.90
N GLY A 216 5.33 17.25 -5.94
CA GLY A 216 5.31 18.71 -5.95
C GLY A 216 5.30 19.35 -7.35
N THR A 217 5.24 18.53 -8.42
CA THR A 217 5.17 19.02 -9.80
C THR A 217 3.88 18.63 -10.54
N GLY A 218 3.06 17.80 -9.94
CA GLY A 218 1.75 17.39 -10.44
C GLY A 218 0.60 18.15 -9.79
N ASP A 219 -0.59 17.56 -9.83
CA ASP A 219 -1.84 18.18 -9.40
C ASP A 219 -2.26 17.77 -7.98
N ILE A 220 -1.48 16.90 -7.29
CA ILE A 220 -1.82 16.40 -5.96
C ILE A 220 -1.25 17.32 -4.86
N ASP A 221 -2.10 17.87 -4.00
CA ASP A 221 -1.63 18.61 -2.81
C ASP A 221 -1.17 17.62 -1.72
N ILE A 222 -0.01 16.98 -1.96
CA ILE A 222 0.62 16.05 -1.00
C ILE A 222 0.78 16.69 0.38
N PRO A 223 1.28 17.94 0.52
CA PRO A 223 1.37 18.58 1.82
C PRO A 223 0.02 18.71 2.54
N ALA A 224 -1.07 19.02 1.85
CA ALA A 224 -2.40 19.08 2.47
C ALA A 224 -2.86 17.69 2.92
N ALA A 225 -2.69 16.66 2.10
CA ALA A 225 -2.99 15.28 2.44
C ALA A 225 -2.22 14.82 3.70
N LEU A 226 -0.91 15.06 3.75
CA LEU A 226 -0.07 14.70 4.90
C LEU A 226 -0.47 15.45 6.18
N ARG A 227 -0.88 16.72 6.08
CA ARG A 227 -1.38 17.46 7.26
C ARG A 227 -2.71 16.91 7.75
N ALA A 228 -3.56 16.42 6.87
CA ALA A 228 -4.85 15.81 7.22
C ALA A 228 -4.68 14.42 7.85
N GLY A 229 -3.71 13.64 7.39
CA GLY A 229 -3.39 12.29 7.88
C GLY A 229 -2.63 12.28 9.20
N THR A 230 -3.25 12.76 10.28
CA THR A 230 -2.60 12.96 11.60
C THR A 230 -2.14 11.67 12.27
N HIS A 231 -2.59 10.51 11.82
CA HIS A 231 -2.27 9.18 12.35
C HIS A 231 -1.34 8.37 11.44
N LEU A 232 -0.93 8.95 10.32
CA LEU A 232 0.02 8.30 9.42
C LEU A 232 1.35 8.03 10.14
N ARG A 233 1.78 6.78 10.06
CA ARG A 233 3.09 6.30 10.54
C ARG A 233 4.07 6.20 9.39
N TRP A 234 3.57 5.78 8.23
CA TRP A 234 4.36 5.53 7.04
C TRP A 234 3.92 6.43 5.89
N HIS A 235 4.91 7.04 5.26
CA HIS A 235 4.79 7.79 4.02
C HIS A 235 5.53 6.99 2.94
N ILE A 236 4.80 6.27 2.11
CA ILE A 236 5.37 5.34 1.14
C ILE A 236 5.33 5.98 -0.23
N THR A 237 6.50 6.29 -0.81
CA THR A 237 6.52 6.73 -2.21
C THR A 237 6.38 5.53 -3.14
N GLU A 238 5.57 5.68 -4.18
CA GLU A 238 5.34 4.66 -5.18
C GLU A 238 5.31 5.23 -6.60
N ILE A 239 5.63 4.40 -7.58
CA ILE A 239 5.53 4.70 -9.00
C ILE A 239 4.84 3.52 -9.69
N ASP A 240 3.63 3.74 -10.23
CA ASP A 240 2.96 2.77 -11.09
C ASP A 240 3.47 2.91 -12.53
N ARG A 241 3.45 4.13 -13.04
CA ARG A 241 3.82 4.45 -14.41
C ARG A 241 4.64 5.73 -14.49
N THR A 242 5.72 5.73 -15.24
CA THR A 242 6.52 6.91 -15.55
C THR A 242 7.24 6.72 -16.88
N GLU A 243 7.60 7.83 -17.54
CA GLU A 243 8.50 7.86 -18.69
C GLU A 243 9.95 8.17 -18.28
N ALA A 244 10.15 8.64 -17.04
CA ALA A 244 11.46 8.91 -16.48
C ALA A 244 12.15 7.64 -15.96
N ASP A 245 13.45 7.71 -15.69
CA ASP A 245 14.14 6.67 -14.91
C ASP A 245 13.47 6.57 -13.52
N ARG A 246 13.05 5.36 -13.16
CA ARG A 246 12.32 5.11 -11.91
C ARG A 246 13.13 5.46 -10.66
N PHE A 247 14.43 5.23 -10.68
CA PHE A 247 15.30 5.54 -9.54
C PHE A 247 15.56 7.05 -9.42
N GLU A 248 15.67 7.77 -10.54
CA GLU A 248 15.75 9.23 -10.54
C GLU A 248 14.46 9.84 -10.00
N LEU A 249 13.32 9.31 -10.41
CA LEU A 249 12.01 9.76 -9.89
C LEU A 249 11.86 9.45 -8.41
N LEU A 250 12.24 8.26 -7.94
CA LEU A 250 12.24 7.92 -6.50
C LEU A 250 13.18 8.82 -5.70
N ALA A 251 14.34 9.17 -6.23
CA ALA A 251 15.27 10.11 -5.58
C ALA A 251 14.65 11.51 -5.45
N ALA A 252 13.99 12.00 -6.51
CA ALA A 252 13.29 13.27 -6.50
C ALA A 252 12.12 13.28 -5.49
N ASN A 253 11.30 12.23 -5.48
CA ASN A 253 10.19 12.07 -4.56
C ASN A 253 10.67 12.05 -3.10
N ARG A 254 11.73 11.29 -2.82
CA ARG A 254 12.36 11.27 -1.50
C ARG A 254 12.81 12.66 -1.07
N GLN A 255 13.49 13.38 -1.94
CA GLN A 255 13.96 14.75 -1.65
C GLN A 255 12.80 15.68 -1.34
N ALA A 256 11.74 15.67 -2.16
CA ALA A 256 10.56 16.50 -1.98
C ALA A 256 9.85 16.23 -0.64
N LEU A 257 9.63 14.94 -0.31
CA LEU A 257 8.97 14.53 0.92
C LEU A 257 9.75 14.95 2.18
N LEU A 258 11.06 14.76 2.19
CA LEU A 258 11.91 15.16 3.33
C LEU A 258 12.00 16.69 3.46
N ALA A 259 12.09 17.43 2.35
CA ALA A 259 12.12 18.88 2.36
C ALA A 259 10.83 19.50 2.91
N GLY A 260 9.69 18.81 2.77
CA GLY A 260 8.40 19.25 3.29
C GLY A 260 8.27 19.24 4.82
N GLY A 261 9.21 18.59 5.54
CA GLY A 261 9.27 18.57 7.01
C GLY A 261 8.19 17.75 7.69
N LEU A 262 7.30 17.09 6.93
CA LEU A 262 6.26 16.21 7.42
C LEU A 262 6.66 14.72 7.38
N THR A 263 7.81 14.43 6.77
CA THR A 263 8.36 13.08 6.57
C THR A 263 9.78 13.01 7.12
N VAL A 264 10.14 11.89 7.74
CA VAL A 264 11.49 11.59 8.24
C VAL A 264 11.98 10.24 7.70
N LEU A 265 13.27 9.95 7.85
CA LEU A 265 13.87 8.65 7.48
C LEU A 265 13.60 7.58 8.53
#